data_84f02dc19d4e9f999295f7c35f1199f0
#
_entry.id   84f02dc19d4e9f999295f7c35f1199f0
#
_cell.length_a   1.000
_cell.length_b   1.000
_cell.length_c   1.000
_cell.angle_alpha   90.00
_cell.angle_beta   90.00
_cell.angle_gamma   90.00
#
_symmetry.space_group_name_H-M   'P 1'
#
loop_
_entity.id
_entity.type
_entity.pdbx_description
1 polymer ?
#
loop_
_entity_poly.entity_id
_entity_poly.type
_entity_poly.pdbx_seq_one_letter_code
_entity_poly.pdbx_strand_id
1 'polypeptide(L)'
;MKGRVIGMVQTRPLPGSYRNRGERISFITEQALEETRILAECGVQSVILQNMGDVPIRQQSAPEAIAYLSVVAQAIRQSFPALSLGVLVNWDGVAALAVADAAGADFVRVEHLYTGAEVTSAGLLQGQCCEITALKRKLGTDIPVYADVWERHGIPLCPQPLDEAAWQCVHEAFADGLFLCGKNAQESLSMARQVRQRVPGVPLFLGGGATGDNVRELLQEYDAVCVATWIKNGDMRNPVDPDRTRYFMEQAALAEVGK
;
A
#
# COMPACT_ATOMS: atom_id res chain seq x y z
N MET A 1 -7.05 7.75 6.98
CA MET A 1 -7.56 7.01 5.81
C MET A 1 -9.08 7.16 5.77
N LYS A 2 -9.69 7.23 4.59
CA LYS A 2 -11.14 7.39 4.37
C LYS A 2 -11.72 6.19 3.64
N GLY A 3 -12.96 5.81 3.98
CA GLY A 3 -13.64 4.68 3.34
C GLY A 3 -12.99 3.32 3.62
N ARG A 4 -13.59 2.26 3.05
CA ARG A 4 -13.18 0.86 3.29
C ARG A 4 -12.52 0.20 2.07
N VAL A 5 -12.34 0.94 0.97
CA VAL A 5 -11.66 0.48 -0.24
C VAL A 5 -10.49 1.40 -0.55
N ILE A 6 -9.34 0.83 -0.79
CA ILE A 6 -8.11 1.52 -1.16
C ILE A 6 -7.76 1.13 -2.60
N GLY A 7 -7.83 2.08 -3.52
CA GLY A 7 -7.40 1.89 -4.90
C GLY A 7 -5.89 2.00 -5.03
N MET A 8 -5.27 1.05 -5.74
CA MET A 8 -3.83 1.13 -6.00
C MET A 8 -3.57 1.88 -7.31
N VAL A 9 -2.86 3.00 -7.23
CA VAL A 9 -2.34 3.77 -8.37
C VAL A 9 -0.87 3.40 -8.55
N GLN A 10 -0.59 2.65 -9.61
CA GLN A 10 0.73 2.09 -9.86
C GLN A 10 1.38 2.81 -11.03
N THR A 11 2.49 3.53 -10.76
CA THR A 11 3.17 4.26 -11.83
C THR A 11 3.76 3.32 -12.87
N ARG A 12 3.84 3.80 -14.10
CA ARG A 12 4.77 3.27 -15.08
C ARG A 12 6.20 3.40 -14.57
N PRO A 13 7.17 2.67 -15.16
CA PRO A 13 8.58 2.80 -14.78
C PRO A 13 9.02 4.26 -14.80
N LEU A 14 9.50 4.75 -13.66
CA LEU A 14 9.97 6.13 -13.52
C LEU A 14 11.23 6.38 -14.33
N PRO A 15 11.54 7.65 -14.74
CA PRO A 15 12.81 7.96 -15.36
C PRO A 15 13.98 7.53 -14.49
N GLY A 16 14.99 6.87 -15.08
CA GLY A 16 16.09 6.21 -14.37
C GLY A 16 15.86 4.73 -14.07
N SER A 17 14.62 4.26 -14.05
CA SER A 17 14.32 2.83 -13.95
C SER A 17 14.74 2.08 -15.21
N TYR A 18 15.26 0.85 -15.06
CA TYR A 18 15.69 0.00 -16.18
C TYR A 18 14.58 -0.27 -17.20
N ARG A 19 13.32 -0.33 -16.76
CA ARG A 19 12.16 -0.57 -17.62
C ARG A 19 11.63 0.70 -18.31
N ASN A 20 12.03 1.91 -17.91
CA ASN A 20 11.61 3.12 -18.59
C ASN A 20 12.19 3.14 -20.02
N ARG A 21 11.35 3.42 -21.00
CA ARG A 21 11.70 3.43 -22.44
C ARG A 21 11.76 4.85 -23.02
N GLY A 22 12.08 5.84 -22.17
CA GLY A 22 12.11 7.25 -22.55
C GLY A 22 10.81 8.00 -22.24
N GLU A 23 9.90 7.37 -21.49
CA GLU A 23 8.69 8.02 -21.01
C GLU A 23 9.06 9.14 -20.04
N ARG A 24 8.51 10.33 -20.30
CA ARG A 24 8.76 11.52 -19.48
C ARG A 24 7.87 11.52 -18.25
N ILE A 25 8.32 12.18 -17.20
CA ILE A 25 7.56 12.29 -15.95
C ILE A 25 6.17 12.92 -16.15
N SER A 26 6.02 13.87 -17.06
CA SER A 26 4.71 14.47 -17.39
C SER A 26 3.69 13.42 -17.83
N PHE A 27 4.09 12.53 -18.75
CA PHE A 27 3.24 11.45 -19.23
C PHE A 27 2.89 10.45 -18.11
N ILE A 28 3.87 10.07 -17.29
CA ILE A 28 3.67 9.16 -16.15
C ILE A 28 2.70 9.79 -15.14
N THR A 29 2.84 11.09 -14.87
CA THR A 29 1.95 11.85 -13.99
C THR A 29 0.53 11.90 -14.55
N GLU A 30 0.35 12.17 -15.83
CA GLU A 30 -0.97 12.18 -16.49
C GLU A 30 -1.66 10.83 -16.37
N GLN A 31 -0.94 9.73 -16.56
CA GLN A 31 -1.47 8.37 -16.38
C GLN A 31 -1.91 8.11 -14.93
N ALA A 32 -1.11 8.52 -13.95
CA ALA A 32 -1.46 8.36 -12.54
C ALA A 32 -2.67 9.21 -12.15
N LEU A 33 -2.79 10.43 -12.67
CA LEU A 33 -3.95 11.30 -12.47
C LEU A 33 -5.21 10.70 -13.10
N GLU A 34 -5.12 10.12 -14.30
CA GLU A 34 -6.25 9.48 -14.97
C GLU A 34 -6.74 8.24 -14.20
N GLU A 35 -5.83 7.37 -13.72
CA GLU A 35 -6.21 6.25 -12.86
C GLU A 35 -6.88 6.73 -11.56
N THR A 36 -6.33 7.78 -10.94
CA THR A 36 -6.88 8.36 -9.71
C THR A 36 -8.27 8.96 -9.97
N ARG A 37 -8.46 9.61 -11.11
CA ARG A 37 -9.77 10.17 -11.52
C ARG A 37 -10.84 9.07 -11.63
N ILE A 38 -10.51 7.98 -12.34
CA ILE A 38 -11.43 6.85 -12.52
C ILE A 38 -11.80 6.26 -11.15
N LEU A 39 -10.82 6.03 -10.27
CA LEU A 39 -11.07 5.53 -8.92
C LEU A 39 -12.00 6.46 -8.13
N ALA A 40 -11.73 7.77 -8.13
CA ALA A 40 -12.53 8.77 -7.43
C ALA A 40 -13.97 8.84 -7.97
N GLU A 41 -14.16 8.84 -9.29
CA GLU A 41 -15.47 8.85 -9.94
C GLU A 41 -16.30 7.59 -9.66
N CYS A 42 -15.63 6.47 -9.41
CA CYS A 42 -16.27 5.22 -8.95
C CYS A 42 -16.54 5.18 -7.45
N GLY A 43 -16.23 6.25 -6.69
CA GLY A 43 -16.53 6.36 -5.25
C GLY A 43 -15.42 5.88 -4.33
N VAL A 44 -14.23 5.53 -4.84
CA VAL A 44 -13.06 5.21 -3.99
C VAL A 44 -12.60 6.48 -3.27
N GLN A 45 -12.42 6.39 -1.95
CA GLN A 45 -12.06 7.54 -1.11
C GLN A 45 -10.60 7.53 -0.64
N SER A 46 -9.90 6.43 -0.81
CA SER A 46 -8.48 6.29 -0.46
C SER A 46 -7.71 5.66 -1.61
N VAL A 47 -6.51 6.18 -1.88
CA VAL A 47 -5.61 5.60 -2.88
C VAL A 47 -4.21 5.43 -2.28
N ILE A 48 -3.47 4.44 -2.75
CA ILE A 48 -2.03 4.30 -2.51
C ILE A 48 -1.30 4.44 -3.83
N LEU A 49 -0.40 5.41 -3.90
CA LEU A 49 0.55 5.57 -5.00
C LEU A 49 1.75 4.65 -4.78
N GLN A 50 2.09 3.84 -5.78
CA GLN A 50 3.21 2.90 -5.74
C GLN A 50 4.03 2.95 -7.04
N ASN A 51 5.35 2.90 -6.92
CA ASN A 51 6.28 2.81 -8.06
C ASN A 51 6.52 1.35 -8.51
N MET A 52 5.47 0.57 -8.67
CA MET A 52 5.51 -0.87 -9.01
C MET A 52 6.27 -1.18 -10.31
N GLY A 53 6.34 -0.23 -11.23
CA GLY A 53 7.06 -0.36 -12.51
C GLY A 53 8.58 -0.38 -12.39
N ASP A 54 9.13 0.07 -11.26
CA ASP A 54 10.59 0.22 -11.08
C ASP A 54 11.25 -1.11 -10.71
N VAL A 55 11.58 -1.88 -11.72
CA VAL A 55 12.31 -3.14 -11.56
C VAL A 55 13.62 -3.13 -12.34
N PRO A 56 14.68 -3.82 -11.84
CA PRO A 56 14.77 -4.57 -10.57
C PRO A 56 14.59 -3.70 -9.33
N ILE A 57 13.87 -4.24 -8.33
CA ILE A 57 13.57 -3.53 -7.09
C ILE A 57 14.80 -3.57 -6.16
N ARG A 58 14.97 -2.51 -5.37
CA ARG A 58 15.94 -2.42 -4.28
C ARG A 58 15.23 -2.04 -2.98
N GLN A 59 15.80 -2.39 -1.85
CA GLN A 59 15.31 -1.84 -0.59
C GLN A 59 15.56 -0.34 -0.49
N GLN A 60 16.74 0.13 -0.88
CA GLN A 60 17.02 1.57 -0.94
C GLN A 60 16.76 2.09 -2.34
N SER A 61 15.81 3.00 -2.46
CA SER A 61 15.43 3.63 -3.71
C SER A 61 16.51 4.61 -4.19
N ALA A 62 16.68 4.69 -5.51
CA ALA A 62 17.56 5.69 -6.09
C ALA A 62 16.97 7.11 -5.89
N PRO A 63 17.83 8.14 -5.70
CA PRO A 63 17.37 9.52 -5.46
C PRO A 63 16.42 10.05 -6.54
N GLU A 64 16.65 9.69 -7.79
CA GLU A 64 15.78 10.07 -8.90
C GLU A 64 14.39 9.44 -8.80
N ALA A 65 14.27 8.20 -8.34
CA ALA A 65 12.98 7.55 -8.13
C ALA A 65 12.16 8.28 -7.07
N ILE A 66 12.80 8.66 -5.96
CA ILE A 66 12.18 9.46 -4.88
C ILE A 66 11.72 10.81 -5.41
N ALA A 67 12.59 11.52 -6.16
CA ALA A 67 12.27 12.82 -6.72
C ALA A 67 11.08 12.77 -7.69
N TYR A 68 11.09 11.82 -8.62
CA TYR A 68 10.00 11.68 -9.59
C TYR A 68 8.68 11.20 -8.94
N LEU A 69 8.74 10.29 -7.99
CA LEU A 69 7.53 9.84 -7.29
C LEU A 69 6.91 10.97 -6.45
N SER A 70 7.74 11.85 -5.87
CA SER A 70 7.25 13.04 -5.15
C SER A 70 6.48 13.99 -6.08
N VAL A 71 6.92 14.16 -7.34
CA VAL A 71 6.19 14.96 -8.34
C VAL A 71 4.81 14.36 -8.64
N VAL A 72 4.73 13.03 -8.81
CA VAL A 72 3.46 12.34 -9.05
C VAL A 72 2.53 12.42 -7.83
N ALA A 73 3.07 12.18 -6.63
CA ALA A 73 2.31 12.26 -5.38
C ALA A 73 1.73 13.66 -5.17
N GLN A 74 2.54 14.71 -5.37
CA GLN A 74 2.12 16.10 -5.28
C GLN A 74 1.02 16.45 -6.28
N ALA A 75 1.13 15.96 -7.53
CA ALA A 75 0.12 16.19 -8.55
C ALA A 75 -1.22 15.55 -8.17
N ILE A 76 -1.20 14.30 -7.64
CA ILE A 76 -2.42 13.63 -7.14
C ILE A 76 -3.01 14.42 -5.98
N ARG A 77 -2.23 14.84 -4.99
CA ARG A 77 -2.69 15.63 -3.84
C ARG A 77 -3.37 16.92 -4.27
N GLN A 78 -2.78 17.65 -5.22
CA GLN A 78 -3.34 18.91 -5.72
C GLN A 78 -4.63 18.71 -6.52
N SER A 79 -4.69 17.67 -7.36
CA SER A 79 -5.85 17.40 -8.22
C SER A 79 -7.02 16.77 -7.47
N PHE A 80 -6.76 16.01 -6.40
CA PHE A 80 -7.77 15.27 -5.63
C PHE A 80 -7.63 15.52 -4.11
N PRO A 81 -7.79 16.75 -3.62
CA PRO A 81 -7.55 17.09 -2.22
C PRO A 81 -8.51 16.40 -1.25
N ALA A 82 -9.66 15.92 -1.72
CA ALA A 82 -10.64 15.20 -0.91
C ALA A 82 -10.28 13.72 -0.67
N LEU A 83 -9.43 13.12 -1.53
CA LEU A 83 -8.97 11.75 -1.37
C LEU A 83 -7.96 11.62 -0.23
N SER A 84 -8.01 10.50 0.48
CA SER A 84 -6.91 10.09 1.36
C SER A 84 -5.82 9.45 0.50
N LEU A 85 -4.64 10.09 0.47
CA LEU A 85 -3.48 9.66 -0.30
C LEU A 85 -2.50 8.92 0.59
N GLY A 86 -2.22 7.66 0.27
CA GLY A 86 -1.12 6.90 0.83
C GLY A 86 0.05 6.80 -0.16
N VAL A 87 1.23 6.52 0.37
CA VAL A 87 2.45 6.28 -0.41
C VAL A 87 3.06 4.93 -0.04
N LEU A 88 3.45 4.18 -1.04
CA LEU A 88 4.23 2.94 -0.95
C LEU A 88 5.37 3.01 -1.96
N VAL A 89 6.61 3.04 -1.48
CA VAL A 89 7.79 3.03 -2.35
C VAL A 89 8.39 1.63 -2.34
N ASN A 90 7.76 0.72 -3.06
CA ASN A 90 8.15 -0.70 -3.07
C ASN A 90 8.62 -1.16 -1.67
N TRP A 91 9.89 -1.59 -1.50
CA TRP A 91 10.42 -2.05 -0.21
C TRP A 91 11.20 -0.97 0.56
N ASP A 92 11.03 0.31 0.24
CA ASP A 92 11.72 1.44 0.88
C ASP A 92 10.75 2.32 1.70
N GLY A 93 10.53 1.92 2.94
CA GLY A 93 9.64 2.65 3.85
C GLY A 93 10.17 4.04 4.23
N VAL A 94 11.49 4.23 4.24
CA VAL A 94 12.11 5.53 4.51
C VAL A 94 11.82 6.50 3.37
N ALA A 95 11.98 6.04 2.11
CA ALA A 95 11.61 6.83 0.95
C ALA A 95 10.09 7.09 0.89
N ALA A 96 9.27 6.10 1.25
CA ALA A 96 7.81 6.28 1.31
C ALA A 96 7.41 7.41 2.25
N LEU A 97 8.01 7.47 3.45
CA LEU A 97 7.76 8.55 4.40
C LEU A 97 8.24 9.91 3.87
N ALA A 98 9.42 9.97 3.25
CA ALA A 98 9.95 11.21 2.69
C ALA A 98 9.07 11.75 1.54
N VAL A 99 8.60 10.87 0.65
CA VAL A 99 7.66 11.23 -0.43
C VAL A 99 6.32 11.68 0.15
N ALA A 100 5.82 10.97 1.15
CA ALA A 100 4.53 11.28 1.78
C ALA A 100 4.55 12.65 2.45
N ASP A 101 5.60 12.96 3.20
CA ASP A 101 5.77 14.26 3.86
C ASP A 101 5.89 15.40 2.84
N ALA A 102 6.75 15.22 1.81
CA ALA A 102 6.95 16.22 0.76
C ALA A 102 5.67 16.52 -0.05
N ALA A 103 4.80 15.52 -0.25
CA ALA A 103 3.57 15.66 -1.02
C ALA A 103 2.33 15.99 -0.16
N GLY A 104 2.45 16.00 1.17
CA GLY A 104 1.30 16.14 2.07
C GLY A 104 0.34 14.95 2.00
N ALA A 105 0.87 13.73 1.88
CA ALA A 105 0.07 12.51 1.91
C ALA A 105 -0.42 12.20 3.34
N ASP A 106 -1.48 11.39 3.43
CA ASP A 106 -2.17 11.14 4.70
C ASP A 106 -1.60 9.94 5.46
N PHE A 107 -0.90 9.01 4.80
CA PHE A 107 -0.31 7.82 5.41
C PHE A 107 0.76 7.20 4.52
N VAL A 108 1.55 6.29 5.09
CA VAL A 108 2.46 5.42 4.34
C VAL A 108 2.14 3.96 4.60
N ARG A 109 2.35 3.10 3.58
CA ARG A 109 2.42 1.65 3.73
C ARG A 109 3.88 1.22 3.66
N VAL A 110 4.31 0.38 4.58
CA VAL A 110 5.68 -0.11 4.68
C VAL A 110 5.68 -1.63 4.69
N GLU A 111 6.25 -2.24 3.66
CA GLU A 111 6.29 -3.70 3.52
C GLU A 111 7.30 -4.36 4.47
N HIS A 112 8.36 -3.67 4.86
CA HIS A 112 9.39 -4.16 5.78
C HIS A 112 9.62 -3.18 6.93
N LEU A 113 8.67 -3.10 7.88
CA LEU A 113 8.83 -2.21 9.03
C LEU A 113 9.68 -2.85 10.13
N TYR A 114 9.35 -4.08 10.57
CA TYR A 114 9.97 -4.66 11.76
C TYR A 114 10.36 -6.13 11.67
N THR A 115 9.90 -6.91 10.75
CA THR A 115 10.04 -8.38 10.70
C THR A 115 11.48 -8.94 10.76
N GLY A 116 12.47 -8.11 11.15
CA GLY A 116 13.88 -8.48 11.23
C GLY A 116 14.52 -8.46 9.85
N ALA A 117 14.62 -9.62 9.19
CA ALA A 117 15.17 -9.71 7.85
C ALA A 117 14.50 -10.79 7.02
N GLU A 118 14.33 -10.51 5.73
CA GLU A 118 13.78 -11.42 4.74
C GLU A 118 14.67 -11.50 3.50
N VAL A 119 14.63 -12.61 2.80
CA VAL A 119 15.27 -12.78 1.49
C VAL A 119 14.20 -12.70 0.40
N THR A 120 14.41 -11.81 -0.55
CA THR A 120 13.52 -11.57 -1.69
C THR A 120 14.32 -11.59 -3.00
N SER A 121 13.65 -11.28 -4.11
CA SER A 121 14.33 -11.07 -5.40
C SER A 121 15.29 -9.87 -5.40
N ALA A 122 15.18 -8.95 -4.45
CA ALA A 122 16.12 -7.84 -4.23
C ALA A 122 17.30 -8.21 -3.31
N GLY A 123 17.37 -9.45 -2.84
CA GLY A 123 18.36 -9.92 -1.87
C GLY A 123 17.85 -9.85 -0.44
N LEU A 124 18.75 -9.50 0.48
CA LEU A 124 18.41 -9.35 1.89
C LEU A 124 17.75 -8.00 2.16
N LEU A 125 16.55 -8.05 2.71
CA LEU A 125 15.82 -6.88 3.20
C LEU A 125 15.80 -6.88 4.73
N GLN A 126 15.92 -5.71 5.32
CA GLN A 126 15.92 -5.51 6.77
C GLN A 126 14.77 -4.61 7.19
N GLY A 127 14.25 -4.80 8.40
CA GLY A 127 13.26 -3.92 8.99
C GLY A 127 13.77 -2.48 9.11
N GLN A 128 12.94 -1.49 8.81
CA GLN A 128 13.31 -0.07 8.72
C GLN A 128 12.67 0.79 9.83
N CYS A 129 12.14 0.18 10.89
CA CYS A 129 11.42 0.93 11.93
C CYS A 129 12.29 1.99 12.61
N CYS A 130 13.58 1.71 12.84
CA CYS A 130 14.50 2.66 13.46
C CYS A 130 14.73 3.89 12.59
N GLU A 131 14.95 3.68 11.29
CA GLU A 131 15.20 4.74 10.31
C GLU A 131 13.94 5.57 10.08
N ILE A 132 12.76 4.93 10.00
CA ILE A 132 11.48 5.59 9.82
C ILE A 132 11.12 6.43 11.04
N THR A 133 11.27 5.91 12.26
CA THR A 133 11.00 6.66 13.49
C THR A 133 11.95 7.83 13.68
N ALA A 134 13.24 7.65 13.32
CA ALA A 134 14.22 8.73 13.32
C ALA A 134 13.85 9.82 12.30
N LEU A 135 13.40 9.44 11.09
CA LEU A 135 12.97 10.37 10.06
C LEU A 135 11.69 11.12 10.47
N LYS A 136 10.68 10.42 11.03
CA LYS A 136 9.47 11.09 11.60
C LYS A 136 9.85 12.21 12.56
N ARG A 137 10.76 11.91 13.49
CA ARG A 137 11.23 12.92 14.46
C ARG A 137 11.98 14.08 13.79
N LYS A 138 12.83 13.78 12.80
CA LYS A 138 13.62 14.80 12.07
C LYS A 138 12.74 15.73 11.26
N LEU A 139 11.68 15.21 10.63
CA LEU A 139 10.73 15.99 9.83
C LEU A 139 9.66 16.68 10.70
N GLY A 140 9.47 16.23 11.94
CA GLY A 140 8.39 16.71 12.80
C GLY A 140 7.00 16.30 12.29
N THR A 141 6.90 15.12 11.68
CA THR A 141 5.66 14.64 11.04
C THR A 141 5.01 13.52 11.85
N ASP A 142 3.67 13.54 11.91
CA ASP A 142 2.84 12.51 12.55
C ASP A 142 2.12 11.61 11.53
N ILE A 143 2.60 11.58 10.28
CA ILE A 143 2.03 10.72 9.22
C ILE A 143 1.94 9.28 9.72
N PRO A 144 0.74 8.65 9.71
CA PRO A 144 0.57 7.27 10.12
C PRO A 144 1.37 6.29 9.25
N VAL A 145 1.97 5.29 9.92
CA VAL A 145 2.73 4.22 9.29
C VAL A 145 1.96 2.91 9.41
N TYR A 146 1.54 2.36 8.29
CA TYR A 146 0.85 1.07 8.23
C TYR A 146 1.81 0.01 7.69
N ALA A 147 2.03 -1.05 8.48
CA ALA A 147 3.04 -2.05 8.20
C ALA A 147 2.44 -3.35 7.64
N ASP A 148 3.05 -3.92 6.61
CA ASP A 148 2.84 -5.33 6.31
C ASP A 148 3.49 -6.17 7.41
N VAL A 149 2.74 -7.11 8.00
CA VAL A 149 3.27 -7.98 9.05
C VAL A 149 4.22 -9.01 8.44
N TRP A 150 3.79 -9.62 7.33
CA TRP A 150 4.61 -10.49 6.49
C TRP A 150 4.51 -10.04 5.04
N GLU A 151 5.66 -9.91 4.41
CA GLU A 151 5.73 -9.66 2.97
C GLU A 151 5.57 -11.00 2.22
N ARG A 152 4.55 -11.08 1.34
CA ARG A 152 4.19 -12.35 0.68
C ARG A 152 5.22 -12.84 -0.37
N HIS A 153 6.15 -11.97 -0.79
CA HIS A 153 7.20 -12.29 -1.77
C HIS A 153 8.57 -12.52 -1.12
N GLY A 154 8.64 -12.39 0.22
CA GLY A 154 9.83 -12.62 1.02
C GLY A 154 9.80 -13.97 1.74
N ILE A 155 10.99 -14.44 2.08
CA ILE A 155 11.20 -15.60 2.95
C ILE A 155 11.92 -15.08 4.19
N PRO A 156 11.27 -15.05 5.37
CA PRO A 156 11.89 -14.58 6.60
C PRO A 156 13.06 -15.48 7.01
N LEU A 157 14.17 -14.87 7.44
CA LEU A 157 15.32 -15.60 7.95
C LEU A 157 15.05 -16.24 9.33
N CYS A 158 14.22 -15.60 10.13
CA CYS A 158 13.78 -16.09 11.44
C CYS A 158 12.25 -15.93 11.52
N PRO A 159 11.47 -16.89 11.00
CA PRO A 159 10.03 -16.80 11.00
C PRO A 159 9.49 -16.82 12.43
N GLN A 160 8.57 -15.91 12.71
CA GLN A 160 7.82 -15.83 13.97
C GLN A 160 6.35 -16.19 13.74
N PRO A 161 5.60 -16.58 14.79
CA PRO A 161 4.14 -16.64 14.71
C PRO A 161 3.55 -15.29 14.25
N LEU A 162 2.51 -15.34 13.44
CA LEU A 162 1.89 -14.15 12.87
C LEU A 162 1.43 -13.13 13.92
N ASP A 163 0.81 -13.61 14.97
CA ASP A 163 0.30 -12.80 16.08
C ASP A 163 1.43 -12.13 16.88
N GLU A 164 2.56 -12.80 17.06
CA GLU A 164 3.74 -12.21 17.69
C GLU A 164 4.37 -11.15 16.78
N ALA A 165 4.55 -11.44 15.49
CA ALA A 165 5.05 -10.46 14.52
C ALA A 165 4.14 -9.22 14.44
N ALA A 166 2.82 -9.40 14.47
CA ALA A 166 1.85 -8.30 14.51
C ALA A 166 1.99 -7.47 15.78
N TRP A 167 2.15 -8.12 16.94
CA TRP A 167 2.34 -7.44 18.22
C TRP A 167 3.62 -6.59 18.22
N GLN A 168 4.72 -7.13 17.70
CA GLN A 168 6.00 -6.42 17.60
C GLN A 168 5.89 -5.22 16.64
N CYS A 169 5.23 -5.38 15.48
CA CYS A 169 4.99 -4.26 14.57
C CYS A 169 4.30 -3.08 15.26
N VAL A 170 3.31 -3.35 16.11
CA VAL A 170 2.54 -2.31 16.80
C VAL A 170 3.31 -1.74 18.01
N HIS A 171 3.83 -2.62 18.88
CA HIS A 171 4.32 -2.19 20.20
C HIS A 171 5.82 -1.86 20.23
N GLU A 172 6.61 -2.43 19.32
CA GLU A 172 8.05 -2.21 19.26
C GLU A 172 8.48 -1.38 18.04
N ALA A 173 7.74 -1.48 16.92
CA ALA A 173 8.02 -0.71 15.72
C ALA A 173 7.07 0.48 15.50
N PHE A 174 6.08 0.65 16.39
CA PHE A 174 5.14 1.77 16.40
C PHE A 174 4.30 1.92 15.13
N ALA A 175 3.88 0.79 14.55
CA ALA A 175 2.92 0.80 13.46
C ALA A 175 1.55 1.29 13.93
N ASP A 176 0.95 2.20 13.17
CA ASP A 176 -0.38 2.76 13.44
C ASP A 176 -1.52 1.86 12.89
N GLY A 177 -1.19 0.82 12.14
CA GLY A 177 -2.09 -0.19 11.58
C GLY A 177 -1.33 -1.26 10.81
N LEU A 178 -2.00 -2.34 10.44
CA LEU A 178 -1.36 -3.51 9.86
C LEU A 178 -1.98 -3.91 8.54
N PHE A 179 -1.14 -4.22 7.56
CA PHE A 179 -1.52 -4.91 6.34
C PHE A 179 -1.27 -6.41 6.46
N LEU A 180 -2.25 -7.21 6.06
CA LEU A 180 -2.15 -8.66 5.99
C LEU A 180 -2.49 -9.13 4.58
N CYS A 181 -1.84 -10.21 4.13
CA CYS A 181 -2.12 -10.78 2.82
C CYS A 181 -1.84 -12.29 2.81
N GLY A 182 -2.87 -13.09 2.93
CA GLY A 182 -2.80 -14.55 2.77
C GLY A 182 -2.73 -14.96 1.30
N LYS A 183 -2.52 -16.25 1.05
CA LYS A 183 -2.47 -16.84 -0.31
C LYS A 183 -3.85 -16.85 -1.00
N ASN A 184 -4.91 -16.79 -0.22
CA ASN A 184 -6.30 -16.74 -0.66
C ASN A 184 -7.18 -16.04 0.39
N ALA A 185 -8.46 -15.83 0.08
CA ALA A 185 -9.40 -15.12 0.96
C ALA A 185 -9.56 -15.79 2.33
N GLN A 186 -9.66 -17.12 2.38
CA GLN A 186 -9.85 -17.87 3.62
C GLN A 186 -8.64 -17.75 4.56
N GLU A 187 -7.43 -17.85 4.02
CA GLU A 187 -6.21 -17.62 4.79
C GLU A 187 -6.14 -16.18 5.29
N SER A 188 -6.46 -15.19 4.43
CA SER A 188 -6.51 -13.78 4.83
C SER A 188 -7.49 -13.53 5.96
N LEU A 189 -8.69 -14.10 5.93
CA LEU A 189 -9.68 -14.01 7.00
C LEU A 189 -9.19 -14.67 8.30
N SER A 190 -8.55 -15.83 8.19
CA SER A 190 -7.95 -16.51 9.36
C SER A 190 -6.85 -15.65 9.99
N MET A 191 -5.97 -15.06 9.18
CA MET A 191 -4.92 -14.13 9.63
C MET A 191 -5.51 -12.93 10.37
N ALA A 192 -6.54 -12.29 9.83
CA ALA A 192 -7.19 -11.16 10.47
C ALA A 192 -7.76 -11.51 11.84
N ARG A 193 -8.44 -12.65 11.97
CA ARG A 193 -9.00 -13.12 13.25
C ARG A 193 -7.90 -13.40 14.29
N GLN A 194 -6.82 -14.05 13.89
CA GLN A 194 -5.68 -14.34 14.77
C GLN A 194 -5.02 -13.03 15.25
N VAL A 195 -4.72 -12.11 14.35
CA VAL A 195 -4.09 -10.83 14.69
C VAL A 195 -5.01 -9.96 15.56
N ARG A 196 -6.33 -9.94 15.27
CA ARG A 196 -7.31 -9.16 16.04
C ARG A 196 -7.40 -9.61 17.51
N GLN A 197 -7.18 -10.90 17.78
CA GLN A 197 -7.13 -11.42 19.17
C GLN A 197 -5.90 -10.92 19.92
N ARG A 198 -4.76 -10.76 19.23
CA ARG A 198 -3.47 -10.40 19.86
C ARG A 198 -3.29 -8.89 19.99
N VAL A 199 -3.78 -8.11 19.01
CA VAL A 199 -3.71 -6.63 18.97
C VAL A 199 -5.09 -6.03 18.70
N PRO A 200 -6.01 -6.09 19.69
CA PRO A 200 -7.35 -5.57 19.52
C PRO A 200 -7.35 -4.06 19.32
N GLY A 201 -8.25 -3.56 18.45
CA GLY A 201 -8.41 -2.12 18.18
C GLY A 201 -7.40 -1.52 17.19
N VAL A 202 -6.39 -2.26 16.75
CA VAL A 202 -5.48 -1.81 15.70
C VAL A 202 -6.16 -1.95 14.34
N PRO A 203 -6.13 -0.93 13.47
CA PRO A 203 -6.68 -1.03 12.12
C PRO A 203 -6.00 -2.15 11.31
N LEU A 204 -6.81 -3.02 10.70
CA LEU A 204 -6.34 -4.12 9.86
C LEU A 204 -6.77 -3.90 8.41
N PHE A 205 -5.82 -3.98 7.50
CA PHE A 205 -6.01 -3.77 6.08
C PHE A 205 -5.62 -5.01 5.29
N LEU A 206 -6.42 -5.35 4.28
CA LEU A 206 -6.00 -6.38 3.33
C LEU A 206 -5.05 -5.79 2.29
N GLY A 207 -3.84 -6.35 2.16
CA GLY A 207 -2.81 -5.85 1.25
C GLY A 207 -3.00 -6.24 -0.23
N GLY A 208 -3.84 -7.24 -0.52
CA GLY A 208 -4.08 -7.70 -1.89
C GLY A 208 -4.99 -8.94 -1.95
N GLY A 209 -5.39 -9.34 -3.17
CA GLY A 209 -6.24 -10.51 -3.40
C GLY A 209 -7.75 -10.23 -3.28
N ALA A 210 -8.16 -8.97 -3.09
CA ALA A 210 -9.57 -8.59 -3.14
C ALA A 210 -10.11 -8.61 -4.58
N THR A 211 -11.30 -9.14 -4.74
CA THR A 211 -12.08 -9.21 -5.98
C THR A 211 -13.50 -8.76 -5.72
N GLY A 212 -14.28 -8.44 -6.77
CA GLY A 212 -15.70 -8.16 -6.61
C GLY A 212 -16.49 -9.31 -5.98
N ASP A 213 -16.00 -10.55 -6.12
CA ASP A 213 -16.71 -11.74 -5.61
C ASP A 213 -16.43 -11.99 -4.12
N ASN A 214 -15.29 -11.52 -3.57
CA ASN A 214 -14.89 -11.82 -2.19
C ASN A 214 -14.84 -10.58 -1.26
N VAL A 215 -14.93 -9.36 -1.80
CA VAL A 215 -14.75 -8.12 -1.03
C VAL A 215 -15.74 -8.01 0.13
N ARG A 216 -16.99 -8.44 -0.07
CA ARG A 216 -18.02 -8.40 0.97
C ARG A 216 -17.64 -9.26 2.19
N GLU A 217 -17.10 -10.45 1.97
CA GLU A 217 -16.66 -11.35 3.04
C GLU A 217 -15.41 -10.79 3.73
N LEU A 218 -14.44 -10.32 2.96
CA LEU A 218 -13.19 -9.74 3.48
C LEU A 218 -13.45 -8.52 4.38
N LEU A 219 -14.40 -7.66 4.03
CA LEU A 219 -14.76 -6.50 4.82
C LEU A 219 -15.53 -6.82 6.12
N GLN A 220 -15.80 -8.09 6.43
CA GLN A 220 -16.29 -8.48 7.74
C GLN A 220 -15.18 -8.48 8.79
N GLU A 221 -13.94 -8.76 8.40
CA GLU A 221 -12.79 -8.86 9.30
C GLU A 221 -11.80 -7.69 9.13
N TYR A 222 -11.70 -7.11 7.92
CA TYR A 222 -10.81 -6.01 7.62
C TYR A 222 -11.51 -4.66 7.69
N ASP A 223 -10.81 -3.66 8.19
CA ASP A 223 -11.29 -2.26 8.22
C ASP A 223 -11.30 -1.64 6.82
N ALA A 224 -10.31 -2.01 5.98
CA ALA A 224 -10.31 -1.70 4.56
C ALA A 224 -9.53 -2.74 3.73
N VAL A 225 -9.77 -2.75 2.42
CA VAL A 225 -9.13 -3.67 1.47
C VAL A 225 -8.48 -2.90 0.32
N CYS A 226 -7.26 -3.31 -0.07
CA CYS A 226 -6.62 -2.85 -1.30
C CYS A 226 -7.15 -3.61 -2.51
N VAL A 227 -7.38 -2.88 -3.60
CA VAL A 227 -7.71 -3.45 -4.90
C VAL A 227 -6.78 -2.89 -5.99
N ALA A 228 -6.23 -3.77 -6.80
CA ALA A 228 -5.36 -3.45 -7.92
C ALA A 228 -5.66 -4.33 -9.14
N THR A 229 -5.08 -5.51 -9.18
CA THR A 229 -5.07 -6.44 -10.31
C THR A 229 -6.49 -6.75 -10.83
N TRP A 230 -7.45 -6.90 -9.92
CA TRP A 230 -8.83 -7.26 -10.31
C TRP A 230 -9.52 -6.16 -11.11
N ILE A 231 -9.38 -4.88 -10.69
CA ILE A 231 -9.94 -3.73 -11.42
C ILE A 231 -9.12 -3.34 -12.66
N LYS A 232 -8.01 -4.01 -12.90
CA LYS A 232 -7.14 -3.87 -14.07
C LYS A 232 -7.17 -5.12 -14.97
N ASN A 233 -8.28 -5.85 -14.99
CA ASN A 233 -8.48 -7.04 -15.83
C ASN A 233 -7.39 -8.12 -15.68
N GLY A 234 -6.90 -8.33 -14.45
CA GLY A 234 -5.95 -9.39 -14.13
C GLY A 234 -4.47 -9.04 -14.36
N ASP A 235 -4.14 -7.87 -14.89
CA ASP A 235 -2.77 -7.40 -15.06
C ASP A 235 -2.60 -5.98 -14.53
N MET A 236 -1.71 -5.80 -13.56
CA MET A 236 -1.44 -4.50 -12.94
C MET A 236 -0.92 -3.43 -13.91
N ARG A 237 -0.46 -3.81 -15.10
CA ARG A 237 -0.01 -2.90 -16.17
C ARG A 237 -1.14 -2.32 -16.99
N ASN A 238 -2.32 -2.93 -16.94
CA ASN A 238 -3.51 -2.41 -17.60
C ASN A 238 -4.02 -1.14 -16.91
N PRO A 239 -4.73 -0.28 -17.62
CA PRO A 239 -5.44 0.83 -16.99
C PRO A 239 -6.54 0.31 -16.06
N VAL A 240 -6.96 1.16 -15.13
CA VAL A 240 -8.12 0.89 -14.27
C VAL A 240 -9.37 0.82 -15.14
N ASP A 241 -10.13 -0.25 -14.99
CA ASP A 241 -11.41 -0.46 -15.67
C ASP A 241 -12.53 0.14 -14.81
N PRO A 242 -13.25 1.17 -15.32
CA PRO A 242 -14.29 1.84 -14.54
C PRO A 242 -15.50 0.96 -14.24
N ASP A 243 -15.87 0.02 -15.13
CA ASP A 243 -17.03 -0.85 -14.92
C ASP A 243 -16.73 -1.88 -13.81
N ARG A 244 -15.54 -2.48 -13.85
CA ARG A 244 -15.09 -3.36 -12.77
C ARG A 244 -14.94 -2.62 -11.45
N THR A 245 -14.45 -1.38 -11.49
CA THR A 245 -14.31 -0.58 -10.27
C THR A 245 -15.67 -0.26 -9.67
N ARG A 246 -16.66 0.15 -10.47
CA ARG A 246 -18.03 0.36 -10.00
C ARG A 246 -18.63 -0.90 -9.37
N TYR A 247 -18.53 -2.03 -10.06
CA TYR A 247 -19.00 -3.31 -9.54
C TYR A 247 -18.32 -3.66 -8.19
N PHE A 248 -17.01 -3.47 -8.10
CA PHE A 248 -16.27 -3.71 -6.84
C PHE A 248 -16.81 -2.84 -5.70
N MET A 249 -17.04 -1.54 -5.97
CA MET A 249 -17.57 -0.60 -4.97
C MET A 249 -19.00 -0.95 -4.55
N GLU A 250 -19.85 -1.38 -5.48
CA GLU A 250 -21.19 -1.88 -5.18
C GLU A 250 -21.15 -3.10 -4.25
N GLN A 251 -20.28 -4.08 -4.53
CA GLN A 251 -20.12 -5.25 -3.64
C GLN A 251 -19.55 -4.87 -2.28
N ALA A 252 -18.61 -3.92 -2.21
CA ALA A 252 -18.06 -3.43 -0.95
C ALA A 252 -19.13 -2.72 -0.09
N ALA A 253 -20.02 -1.94 -0.70
CA ALA A 253 -21.11 -1.27 -0.01
C ALA A 253 -22.11 -2.25 0.64
N LEU A 254 -22.31 -3.43 0.07
CA LEU A 254 -23.18 -4.47 0.64
C LEU A 254 -22.62 -5.04 1.97
N ALA A 255 -21.35 -4.88 2.26
CA ALA A 255 -20.76 -5.29 3.54
C ALA A 255 -21.17 -4.38 4.70
N GLU A 256 -21.60 -3.14 4.44
CA GLU A 256 -22.02 -2.16 5.46
C GLU A 256 -23.46 -2.38 5.94
N VAL A 257 -24.29 -3.00 5.10
CA VAL A 257 -25.73 -3.23 5.39
C VAL A 257 -25.94 -4.41 6.35
N GLY A 258 -24.92 -5.22 6.61
CA GLY A 258 -24.98 -6.43 7.45
C GLY A 258 -24.49 -6.25 8.88
N LYS A 259 -24.18 -5.05 9.32
CA LYS A 259 -23.82 -4.67 10.70
C LYS A 259 -24.95 -3.80 11.25
#